data_1c80a07c1d94909c1b5ed5d303153f1c
#
_entry.id   1c80a07c1d94909c1b5ed5d303153f1c
#
_cell.length_a   1.000
_cell.length_b   1.000
_cell.length_c   1.000
_cell.angle_alpha   90.00
_cell.angle_beta   90.00
_cell.angle_gamma   90.00
#
_symmetry.space_group_name_H-M   'P 1'
#
loop_
_entity.id
_entity.type
_entity.pdbx_description
1 polymer ?
#
loop_
_entity_poly.entity_id
_entity_poly.type
_entity_poly.pdbx_seq_one_letter_code
_entity_poly.pdbx_strand_id
1 'polypeptide(L)'
;SFFGTGCVAHVSVAHPTCPRLGAACETAARDAGVTVHKGGTYLAMEGPQFSTLAESKMYREVWGCDVIGMPNMPEAKLAREAELCYASVAMITDYDSWHPDHGEEDVTQIIQTLMGNADKARDMVRRLPALLGADRAPCPHGCDRALEYDILTAPGASNPALIAMQDAVAGRV
;
A
#
# COMPACT_ATOMS: atom_id res chain seq x y z
N SER A 1 9.28 -0.40 10.96
CA SER A 1 8.80 0.67 11.86
C SER A 1 9.87 1.73 12.03
N PHE A 2 9.46 2.99 12.10
CA PHE A 2 10.31 4.11 12.49
C PHE A 2 10.46 4.20 14.02
N PHE A 3 9.56 3.56 14.75
CA PHE A 3 9.51 3.55 16.20
C PHE A 3 10.08 2.25 16.79
N GLY A 4 10.54 2.30 18.02
CA GLY A 4 11.14 1.15 18.73
C GLY A 4 11.87 1.56 19.98
N THR A 5 13.10 1.07 20.18
CA THR A 5 13.91 1.39 21.35
C THR A 5 14.12 2.89 21.50
N GLY A 6 13.63 3.48 22.59
CA GLY A 6 13.78 4.91 22.92
C GLY A 6 12.61 5.79 22.53
N CYS A 7 11.72 5.38 21.61
CA CYS A 7 10.44 6.02 21.36
C CYS A 7 9.45 5.00 20.82
N VAL A 8 8.37 4.77 21.53
CA VAL A 8 7.37 3.75 21.22
C VAL A 8 6.10 4.41 20.74
N ALA A 9 5.59 3.98 19.58
CA ALA A 9 4.25 4.31 19.09
C ALA A 9 3.51 3.05 18.64
N HIS A 10 2.21 3.01 18.87
CA HIS A 10 1.32 1.91 18.46
C HIS A 10 0.26 2.42 17.47
N VAL A 11 0.68 2.59 16.22
CA VAL A 11 -0.18 3.12 15.16
C VAL A 11 -1.19 2.08 14.69
N SER A 12 -2.46 2.44 14.66
CA SER A 12 -3.51 1.57 14.12
C SER A 12 -3.36 1.36 12.61
N VAL A 13 -3.31 0.10 12.19
CA VAL A 13 -3.24 -0.32 10.78
C VAL A 13 -4.46 -1.15 10.36
N ALA A 14 -5.58 -1.05 11.09
CA ALA A 14 -6.82 -1.73 10.74
C ALA A 14 -7.34 -1.31 9.36
N HIS A 15 -7.13 -0.06 8.98
CA HIS A 15 -7.43 0.48 7.66
C HIS A 15 -6.17 1.12 7.07
N PRO A 16 -5.27 0.31 6.46
CA PRO A 16 -3.95 0.78 6.03
C PRO A 16 -3.99 1.72 4.82
N THR A 17 -5.08 1.70 4.04
CA THR A 17 -5.22 2.51 2.83
C THR A 17 -6.14 3.71 3.05
N CYS A 18 -5.81 4.83 2.40
CA CYS A 18 -6.60 6.05 2.44
C CYS A 18 -7.72 6.03 1.39
N PRO A 19 -9.01 6.06 1.78
CA PRO A 19 -10.12 6.06 0.83
C PRO A 19 -10.11 7.26 -0.13
N ARG A 20 -9.69 8.46 0.33
CA ARG A 20 -9.57 9.66 -0.51
C ARG A 20 -8.56 9.45 -1.63
N LEU A 21 -7.36 8.97 -1.29
CA LEU A 21 -6.32 8.70 -2.28
C LEU A 21 -6.72 7.56 -3.21
N GLY A 22 -7.34 6.50 -2.68
CA GLY A 22 -7.87 5.40 -3.47
C GLY A 22 -8.92 5.84 -4.49
N ALA A 23 -9.82 6.75 -4.13
CA ALA A 23 -10.80 7.32 -5.05
C ALA A 23 -10.14 8.16 -6.15
N ALA A 24 -9.12 8.95 -5.82
CA ALA A 24 -8.34 9.69 -6.82
C ALA A 24 -7.60 8.75 -7.79
N CYS A 25 -7.01 7.66 -7.27
CA CYS A 25 -6.37 6.63 -8.10
C CYS A 25 -7.38 5.95 -9.04
N GLU A 26 -8.57 5.61 -8.54
CA GLU A 26 -9.64 5.04 -9.37
C GLU A 26 -10.03 5.98 -10.51
N THR A 27 -10.26 7.25 -10.22
CA THR A 27 -10.60 8.26 -11.24
C THR A 27 -9.48 8.38 -12.27
N ALA A 28 -8.24 8.55 -11.81
CA ALA A 28 -7.08 8.68 -12.70
C ALA A 28 -6.91 7.45 -13.62
N ALA A 29 -7.14 6.25 -13.11
CA ALA A 29 -7.04 5.03 -13.89
C ALA A 29 -8.17 4.91 -14.93
N ARG A 30 -9.41 5.25 -14.57
CA ARG A 30 -10.54 5.29 -15.52
C ARG A 30 -10.32 6.32 -16.62
N ASP A 31 -9.81 7.51 -16.28
CA ASP A 31 -9.48 8.57 -17.24
C ASP A 31 -8.30 8.20 -18.15
N ALA A 32 -7.44 7.30 -17.71
CA ALA A 32 -6.40 6.69 -18.54
C ALA A 32 -6.92 5.50 -19.39
N GLY A 33 -8.21 5.21 -19.37
CA GLY A 33 -8.83 4.13 -20.15
C GLY A 33 -8.50 2.72 -19.64
N VAL A 34 -8.15 2.59 -18.36
CA VAL A 34 -7.82 1.30 -17.74
C VAL A 34 -9.07 0.67 -17.12
N THR A 35 -9.21 -0.64 -17.27
CA THR A 35 -10.21 -1.40 -16.50
C THR A 35 -9.81 -1.41 -15.04
N VAL A 36 -10.70 -0.98 -14.14
CA VAL A 36 -10.42 -0.82 -12.70
C VAL A 36 -11.41 -1.63 -11.89
N HIS A 37 -10.89 -2.41 -10.97
CA HIS A 37 -11.63 -3.05 -9.88
C HIS A 37 -11.30 -2.32 -8.58
N LYS A 38 -12.32 -1.84 -7.88
CA LYS A 38 -12.14 -1.06 -6.65
C LYS A 38 -12.30 -1.93 -5.42
N GLY A 39 -11.40 -1.75 -4.48
CA GLY A 39 -11.42 -2.46 -3.21
C GLY A 39 -10.82 -3.86 -3.31
N GLY A 40 -11.09 -4.66 -2.31
CA GLY A 40 -10.59 -6.02 -2.19
C GLY A 40 -9.52 -6.17 -1.11
N THR A 41 -9.14 -7.41 -0.88
CA THR A 41 -8.12 -7.82 0.10
C THR A 41 -6.83 -8.16 -0.63
N TYR A 42 -5.77 -7.44 -0.31
CA TYR A 42 -4.43 -7.69 -0.81
C TYR A 42 -3.65 -8.55 0.18
N LEU A 43 -3.17 -9.72 -0.25
CA LEU A 43 -2.23 -10.54 0.50
C LEU A 43 -0.80 -10.12 0.16
N ALA A 44 -0.05 -9.62 1.14
CA ALA A 44 1.37 -9.38 1.00
C ALA A 44 2.15 -10.62 1.47
N MET A 45 2.85 -11.25 0.56
CA MET A 45 3.75 -12.36 0.86
C MET A 45 5.21 -11.89 0.86
N GLU A 46 6.07 -12.61 1.57
CA GLU A 46 7.48 -12.21 1.68
C GLU A 46 8.26 -12.45 0.37
N GLY A 47 8.00 -13.56 -0.31
CA GLY A 47 8.81 -13.97 -1.45
C GLY A 47 10.20 -14.51 -1.03
N PRO A 48 11.15 -14.68 -1.93
CA PRO A 48 11.04 -14.45 -3.38
C PRO A 48 10.29 -15.57 -4.16
N GLN A 49 9.93 -16.67 -3.51
CA GLN A 49 9.15 -17.74 -4.11
C GLN A 49 7.68 -17.33 -4.26
N PHE A 50 7.02 -17.88 -5.28
CA PHE A 50 5.58 -17.80 -5.43
C PHE A 50 4.85 -18.79 -4.52
N SER A 51 3.55 -18.64 -4.41
CA SER A 51 2.69 -19.53 -3.62
C SER A 51 2.63 -20.94 -4.20
N THR A 52 2.62 -21.93 -3.33
CA THR A 52 2.21 -23.27 -3.73
C THR A 52 0.72 -23.29 -4.09
N LEU A 53 0.28 -24.28 -4.86
CA LEU A 53 -1.15 -24.45 -5.17
C LEU A 53 -2.02 -24.54 -3.92
N ALA A 54 -1.52 -25.18 -2.85
CA ALA A 54 -2.26 -25.31 -1.60
C ALA A 54 -2.41 -23.95 -0.87
N GLU A 55 -1.36 -23.16 -0.83
CA GLU A 55 -1.39 -21.79 -0.27
C GLU A 55 -2.32 -20.90 -1.08
N SER A 56 -2.22 -20.90 -2.39
CA SER A 56 -3.04 -20.11 -3.31
C SER A 56 -4.54 -20.40 -3.12
N LYS A 57 -4.92 -21.66 -3.02
CA LYS A 57 -6.30 -22.06 -2.71
C LYS A 57 -6.75 -21.57 -1.33
N MET A 58 -5.89 -21.68 -0.31
CA MET A 58 -6.20 -21.22 1.03
C MET A 58 -6.42 -19.69 1.05
N TYR A 59 -5.55 -18.92 0.42
CA TYR A 59 -5.66 -17.47 0.36
C TYR A 59 -6.96 -17.02 -0.31
N ARG A 60 -7.32 -17.66 -1.43
CA ARG A 60 -8.51 -17.33 -2.19
C ARG A 60 -9.79 -17.83 -1.52
N GLU A 61 -9.85 -19.12 -1.19
CA GLU A 61 -11.10 -19.80 -0.80
C GLU A 61 -11.41 -19.63 0.68
N VAL A 62 -10.40 -19.56 1.54
CA VAL A 62 -10.57 -19.48 2.99
C VAL A 62 -10.42 -18.04 3.49
N TRP A 63 -9.40 -17.32 3.03
CA TRP A 63 -9.15 -15.94 3.48
C TRP A 63 -9.85 -14.88 2.62
N GLY A 64 -10.36 -15.25 1.46
CA GLY A 64 -11.09 -14.33 0.56
C GLY A 64 -10.18 -13.22 0.00
N CYS A 65 -8.91 -13.53 -0.26
CA CYS A 65 -8.00 -12.57 -0.85
C CYS A 65 -8.27 -12.42 -2.35
N ASP A 66 -8.25 -11.18 -2.83
CA ASP A 66 -8.50 -10.81 -4.22
C ASP A 66 -7.21 -10.66 -5.03
N VAL A 67 -6.15 -10.21 -4.38
CA VAL A 67 -4.84 -9.94 -4.99
C VAL A 67 -3.73 -10.43 -4.09
N ILE A 68 -2.69 -10.98 -4.69
CA ILE A 68 -1.45 -11.37 -4.01
C ILE A 68 -0.25 -10.66 -4.64
N GLY A 69 0.71 -10.30 -3.82
CA GLY A 69 1.99 -9.73 -4.26
C GLY A 69 2.98 -9.62 -3.12
N MET A 70 4.21 -9.25 -3.45
CA MET A 70 5.31 -9.15 -2.47
C MET A 70 5.42 -7.75 -1.83
N PRO A 71 5.19 -6.61 -2.54
CA PRO A 71 5.17 -5.29 -1.94
C PRO A 71 3.87 -5.04 -1.17
N ASN A 72 3.66 -3.81 -0.69
CA ASN A 72 2.51 -3.31 0.05
C ASN A 72 2.66 -3.39 1.58
N MET A 73 3.36 -4.35 2.10
CA MET A 73 3.82 -4.42 3.49
C MET A 73 5.35 -4.66 3.50
N PRO A 74 6.14 -3.84 4.20
CA PRO A 74 5.75 -2.87 5.25
C PRO A 74 5.38 -1.46 4.78
N GLU A 75 5.32 -1.15 3.48
CA GLU A 75 5.12 0.21 2.96
C GLU A 75 3.87 0.89 3.54
N ALA A 76 2.75 0.18 3.61
CA ALA A 76 1.50 0.72 4.16
C ALA A 76 1.62 1.05 5.66
N LYS A 77 2.35 0.24 6.43
CA LYS A 77 2.62 0.47 7.85
C LYS A 77 3.53 1.69 8.04
N LEU A 78 4.60 1.78 7.25
CA LEU A 78 5.54 2.91 7.29
C LEU A 78 4.86 4.22 6.87
N ALA A 79 4.02 4.19 5.84
CA ALA A 79 3.24 5.35 5.44
C ALA A 79 2.30 5.82 6.55
N ARG A 80 1.67 4.89 7.29
CA ARG A 80 0.83 5.23 8.43
C ARG A 80 1.65 5.86 9.56
N GLU A 81 2.81 5.31 9.91
CA GLU A 81 3.72 5.89 10.89
C GLU A 81 4.28 7.26 10.45
N ALA A 82 4.40 7.52 9.16
CA ALA A 82 4.82 8.80 8.61
C ALA A 82 3.66 9.78 8.37
N GLU A 83 2.45 9.47 8.84
CA GLU A 83 1.24 10.29 8.67
C GLU A 83 0.93 10.62 7.20
N LEU A 84 1.21 9.68 6.30
CA LEU A 84 0.97 9.81 4.87
C LEU A 84 -0.31 9.10 4.45
N CYS A 85 -1.04 9.70 3.52
CA CYS A 85 -2.08 8.98 2.79
C CYS A 85 -1.42 7.93 1.89
N TYR A 86 -1.82 6.67 2.03
CA TYR A 86 -1.34 5.55 1.24
C TYR A 86 -2.47 4.89 0.48
N ALA A 87 -2.25 4.51 -0.75
CA ALA A 87 -3.15 3.68 -1.53
C ALA A 87 -2.34 2.75 -2.43
N SER A 88 -2.84 1.54 -2.62
CA SER A 88 -2.23 0.55 -3.50
C SER A 88 -2.97 0.49 -4.82
N VAL A 89 -2.21 0.49 -5.92
CA VAL A 89 -2.72 0.22 -7.26
C VAL A 89 -2.01 -1.04 -7.75
N ALA A 90 -2.71 -2.17 -7.70
CA ALA A 90 -2.19 -3.43 -8.16
C ALA A 90 -2.34 -3.54 -9.69
N MET A 91 -1.23 -3.68 -10.37
CA MET A 91 -1.18 -3.94 -11.81
C MET A 91 -1.17 -5.46 -12.02
N ILE A 92 -2.34 -6.02 -12.30
CA ILE A 92 -2.51 -7.46 -12.44
C ILE A 92 -1.81 -7.95 -13.71
N THR A 93 -1.01 -8.98 -13.58
CA THR A 93 -0.25 -9.62 -14.67
C THR A 93 -0.83 -10.95 -15.08
N ASP A 94 -1.30 -11.73 -14.13
CA ASP A 94 -1.73 -13.11 -14.27
C ASP A 94 -2.67 -13.55 -13.15
N TYR A 95 -3.14 -14.77 -13.23
CA TYR A 95 -3.78 -15.45 -12.13
C TYR A 95 -2.75 -16.25 -11.34
N ASP A 96 -2.94 -16.36 -10.02
CA ASP A 96 -2.09 -17.19 -9.17
C ASP A 96 -2.30 -18.70 -9.46
N SER A 97 -1.46 -19.56 -8.92
CA SER A 97 -1.35 -21.01 -9.14
C SER A 97 -2.66 -21.81 -9.05
N TRP A 98 -3.73 -21.21 -8.49
CA TRP A 98 -5.04 -21.86 -8.38
C TRP A 98 -5.79 -21.99 -9.72
N HIS A 99 -5.44 -21.18 -10.73
CA HIS A 99 -6.18 -21.15 -11.98
C HIS A 99 -5.81 -22.34 -12.88
N PRO A 100 -6.80 -23.13 -13.34
CA PRO A 100 -6.51 -24.40 -14.02
C PRO A 100 -5.83 -24.25 -15.38
N ASP A 101 -5.99 -23.10 -16.03
CA ASP A 101 -5.43 -22.83 -17.36
C ASP A 101 -4.04 -22.17 -17.30
N HIS A 102 -3.51 -21.91 -16.10
CA HIS A 102 -2.21 -21.28 -15.87
C HIS A 102 -1.24 -22.24 -15.16
N GLY A 103 -1.09 -23.45 -15.69
CA GLY A 103 -0.30 -24.54 -15.09
C GLY A 103 1.22 -24.38 -15.17
N GLU A 104 1.75 -23.56 -16.05
CA GLU A 104 3.15 -23.10 -16.09
C GLU A 104 3.11 -21.64 -16.53
N GLU A 105 3.47 -20.73 -15.63
CA GLU A 105 3.54 -19.30 -15.91
C GLU A 105 4.43 -19.05 -17.13
N ASP A 106 3.83 -18.60 -18.23
CA ASP A 106 4.61 -18.09 -19.36
C ASP A 106 5.21 -16.73 -18.95
N VAL A 107 6.43 -16.77 -18.44
CA VAL A 107 7.20 -15.59 -18.01
C VAL A 107 7.24 -14.53 -19.10
N THR A 108 7.24 -14.92 -20.37
CA THR A 108 7.22 -13.99 -21.50
C THR A 108 5.92 -13.20 -21.53
N GLN A 109 4.79 -13.86 -21.32
CA GLN A 109 3.46 -13.22 -21.27
C GLN A 109 3.34 -12.28 -20.08
N ILE A 110 3.82 -12.68 -18.91
CA ILE A 110 3.86 -11.84 -17.70
C ILE A 110 4.66 -10.57 -17.97
N ILE A 111 5.86 -10.67 -18.55
CA ILE A 111 6.68 -9.50 -18.89
C ILE A 111 5.98 -8.59 -19.89
N GLN A 112 5.35 -9.11 -20.93
CA GLN A 112 4.61 -8.30 -21.90
C GLN A 112 3.44 -7.57 -21.26
N THR A 113 2.68 -8.24 -20.42
CA THR A 113 1.58 -7.64 -19.64
C THR A 113 2.10 -6.55 -18.71
N LEU A 114 3.20 -6.80 -18.01
CA LEU A 114 3.84 -5.83 -17.12
C LEU A 114 4.28 -4.56 -17.86
N MET A 115 4.91 -4.72 -19.03
CA MET A 115 5.33 -3.57 -19.86
C MET A 115 4.13 -2.75 -20.35
N GLY A 116 3.06 -3.40 -20.79
CA GLY A 116 1.82 -2.73 -21.18
C GLY A 116 1.15 -2.00 -20.01
N ASN A 117 1.20 -2.59 -18.82
CA ASN A 117 0.68 -1.97 -17.61
C ASN A 117 1.52 -0.76 -17.16
N ALA A 118 2.83 -0.77 -17.36
CA ALA A 118 3.72 0.33 -16.96
C ALA A 118 3.37 1.66 -17.64
N ASP A 119 3.01 1.64 -18.94
CA ASP A 119 2.61 2.84 -19.67
C ASP A 119 1.28 3.40 -19.15
N LYS A 120 0.32 2.54 -18.88
CA LYS A 120 -0.98 2.90 -18.28
C LYS A 120 -0.80 3.47 -16.88
N ALA A 121 0.04 2.85 -16.06
CA ALA A 121 0.37 3.34 -14.73
C ALA A 121 1.03 4.72 -14.77
N ARG A 122 1.94 4.95 -15.72
CA ARG A 122 2.59 6.25 -15.91
C ARG A 122 1.58 7.34 -16.29
N ASP A 123 0.62 7.06 -17.17
CA ASP A 123 -0.43 8.00 -17.51
C ASP A 123 -1.36 8.29 -16.33
N MET A 124 -1.76 7.27 -15.61
CA MET A 124 -2.53 7.40 -14.37
C MET A 124 -1.84 8.31 -13.36
N VAL A 125 -0.55 8.06 -13.07
CA VAL A 125 0.23 8.83 -12.09
C VAL A 125 0.34 10.30 -12.50
N ARG A 126 0.48 10.61 -13.80
CA ARG A 126 0.51 12.00 -14.30
C ARG A 126 -0.78 12.77 -14.05
N ARG A 127 -1.91 12.08 -13.93
CA ARG A 127 -3.23 12.69 -13.69
C ARG A 127 -3.50 12.96 -12.21
N LEU A 128 -2.86 12.22 -11.30
CA LEU A 128 -3.11 12.31 -9.85
C LEU A 128 -2.94 13.72 -9.26
N PRO A 129 -1.89 14.51 -9.59
CA PRO A 129 -1.72 15.83 -9.00
C PRO A 129 -2.91 16.78 -9.26
N ALA A 130 -3.50 16.72 -10.44
CA ALA A 130 -4.67 17.54 -10.77
C ALA A 130 -5.92 17.13 -9.98
N LEU A 131 -6.08 15.84 -9.70
CA LEU A 131 -7.20 15.30 -8.93
C LEU A 131 -7.07 15.56 -7.42
N LEU A 132 -5.85 15.61 -6.91
CA LEU A 132 -5.58 15.85 -5.50
C LEU A 132 -5.61 17.35 -5.14
N GLY A 133 -5.43 18.24 -6.13
CA GLY A 133 -5.35 19.68 -5.95
C GLY A 133 -4.05 20.14 -5.32
N ALA A 134 -3.84 21.46 -5.32
CA ALA A 134 -2.67 22.09 -4.69
C ALA A 134 -2.84 22.29 -3.18
N ASP A 135 -4.08 22.37 -2.72
CA ASP A 135 -4.40 22.59 -1.32
C ASP A 135 -4.23 21.29 -0.52
N ARG A 136 -3.34 21.35 0.46
CA ARG A 136 -3.12 20.24 1.41
C ARG A 136 -4.16 20.27 2.53
N ALA A 137 -5.43 20.14 2.17
CA ALA A 137 -6.48 19.99 3.19
C ALA A 137 -6.22 18.74 4.05
N PRO A 138 -6.49 18.80 5.36
CA PRO A 138 -6.40 17.64 6.23
C PRO A 138 -7.15 16.44 5.67
N CYS A 139 -6.60 15.24 5.88
CA CYS A 139 -7.25 14.03 5.42
C CYS A 139 -8.52 13.77 6.22
N PRO A 140 -9.71 13.66 5.59
CA PRO A 140 -10.96 13.39 6.33
C PRO A 140 -10.94 12.02 7.03
N HIS A 141 -9.98 11.14 6.67
CA HIS A 141 -9.79 9.83 7.28
C HIS A 141 -8.65 9.81 8.32
N GLY A 142 -8.13 10.98 8.71
CA GLY A 142 -7.12 11.11 9.76
C GLY A 142 -5.75 10.52 9.43
N CYS A 143 -5.41 10.31 8.14
CA CYS A 143 -4.10 9.77 7.79
C CYS A 143 -2.94 10.68 8.22
N ASP A 144 -3.13 11.98 8.11
CA ASP A 144 -2.19 13.05 8.51
C ASP A 144 -2.15 13.32 10.02
N ARG A 145 -2.84 12.51 10.81
CA ARG A 145 -2.90 12.60 12.28
C ARG A 145 -2.85 11.22 12.94
N ALA A 146 -2.25 10.26 12.24
CA ALA A 146 -2.22 8.88 12.72
C ALA A 146 -1.43 8.68 14.01
N LEU A 147 -0.53 9.62 14.34
CA LEU A 147 0.29 9.59 15.56
C LEU A 147 -0.26 10.48 16.68
N GLU A 148 -1.36 11.18 16.48
CA GLU A 148 -1.83 12.22 17.40
C GLU A 148 -1.96 11.74 18.87
N TYR A 149 -2.33 10.46 19.06
CA TYR A 149 -2.52 9.85 20.38
C TYR A 149 -1.74 8.53 20.54
N ASP A 150 -0.96 8.14 19.56
CA ASP A 150 -0.38 6.79 19.47
C ASP A 150 1.07 6.71 19.96
N ILE A 151 1.71 7.87 20.25
CA ILE A 151 3.05 7.94 20.84
C ILE A 151 2.93 7.73 22.35
N LEU A 152 3.48 6.61 22.85
CA LEU A 152 3.36 6.21 24.25
C LEU A 152 4.51 6.69 25.11
N THR A 153 5.66 7.00 24.50
CA THR A 153 6.83 7.48 25.25
C THR A 153 6.57 8.92 25.71
N ALA A 154 6.71 9.14 27.02
CA ALA A 154 6.50 10.46 27.59
C ALA A 154 7.48 11.50 27.02
N PRO A 155 7.04 12.75 26.81
CA PRO A 155 7.94 13.83 26.40
C PRO A 155 9.16 13.93 27.33
N GLY A 156 10.36 14.01 26.72
CA GLY A 156 11.64 14.07 27.46
C GLY A 156 12.22 12.74 27.93
N ALA A 157 11.48 11.61 27.75
CA ALA A 157 11.99 10.28 28.04
C ALA A 157 12.68 9.61 26.84
N SER A 158 12.51 10.17 25.65
CA SER A 158 13.10 9.65 24.42
C SER A 158 14.57 10.05 24.26
N ASN A 159 15.33 9.22 23.55
CA ASN A 159 16.71 9.54 23.22
C ASN A 159 16.75 10.69 22.18
N PRO A 160 17.49 11.81 22.45
CA PRO A 160 17.50 12.97 21.56
C PRO A 160 17.93 12.67 20.12
N ALA A 161 18.87 11.73 19.90
CA ALA A 161 19.30 11.33 18.57
C ALA A 161 18.21 10.60 17.79
N LEU A 162 17.37 9.81 18.46
CA LEU A 162 16.23 9.13 17.87
C LEU A 162 15.09 10.10 17.59
N ILE A 163 14.83 11.06 18.50
CA ILE A 163 13.85 12.12 18.29
C ILE A 163 14.13 12.87 16.98
N ALA A 164 15.36 13.34 16.77
CA ALA A 164 15.72 14.08 15.56
C ALA A 164 15.47 13.27 14.27
N MET A 165 15.68 11.96 14.30
CA MET A 165 15.42 11.09 13.16
C MET A 165 13.91 10.87 12.95
N GLN A 166 13.15 10.69 14.02
CA GLN A 166 11.71 10.45 13.99
C GLN A 166 10.92 11.72 13.64
N ASP A 167 11.38 12.88 14.15
CA ASP A 167 10.80 14.18 13.83
C ASP A 167 10.90 14.51 12.34
N ALA A 168 12.00 14.12 11.70
CA ALA A 168 12.17 14.26 10.24
C ALA A 168 11.11 13.47 9.44
N VAL A 169 10.55 12.41 10.01
CA VAL A 169 9.52 11.58 9.36
C VAL A 169 8.11 12.04 9.73
N ALA A 170 7.84 12.24 11.02
CA ALA A 170 6.50 12.47 11.54
C ALA A 170 6.24 13.92 12.01
N GLY A 171 7.27 14.69 12.36
CA GLY A 171 7.14 16.09 12.79
C GLY A 171 6.37 16.29 14.09
N ARG A 172 6.29 15.27 14.95
CA ARG A 172 5.49 15.27 16.19
C ARG A 172 6.20 14.72 17.42
N VAL A 173 7.48 14.43 17.36
CA VAL A 173 8.21 13.71 18.42
C VAL A 173 9.06 14.65 19.27
#